data_fe383c7b8a8efcc03d647a1cc52da288
#
_entry.id   fe383c7b8a8efcc03d647a1cc52da288
#
_cell.length_a   1.000
_cell.length_b   1.000
_cell.length_c   1.000
_cell.angle_alpha   90.00
_cell.angle_beta   90.00
_cell.angle_gamma   90.00
#
_symmetry.space_group_name_H-M   'P 1'
#
loop_
_entity.id
_entity.type
_entity.pdbx_description
1 polymer ?
#
loop_
_entity_poly.entity_id
_entity_poly.type
_entity_poly.pdbx_seq_one_letter_code
_entity_poly.pdbx_strand_id
1 'polypeptide(L)'
;LVFNEEQGSYLVGYLAGMNSSTGVVGFVGGMDIPLIHKFEAGYTAGVKAANPKARVFAQYVGTTPAAWNNPAKARDIASSLKARGADIIFAAAGGSGGGVVDYVRQTQCLKAAQLPSGVNFSSDNFKGVAKSAGYKTACTGETRPMFFIGVDSNQNYLGDFDKNPGTLNHGLTSMLKRVDNAVYALIRDVKAGKFKGGERRFGLKEGGVGYAVDEYNRSLISSEQVLKVEAAKVQIMSGAIKVPTK
;
A
#
# COMPACT_ATOMS: atom_id res chain seq x y z
N LEU A 1 -4.70 -21.55 -8.56
CA LEU A 1 -3.64 -20.77 -7.92
C LEU A 1 -4.29 -19.81 -6.93
N VAL A 2 -3.87 -19.82 -5.67
CA VAL A 2 -4.30 -18.89 -4.61
C VAL A 2 -3.08 -18.23 -3.99
N PHE A 3 -3.26 -17.03 -3.42
CA PHE A 3 -2.15 -16.27 -2.86
C PHE A 3 -2.39 -15.98 -1.37
N ASN A 4 -1.29 -15.78 -0.65
CA ASN A 4 -1.33 -15.31 0.72
C ASN A 4 -1.23 -13.78 0.71
N GLU A 5 -2.30 -13.12 0.26
CA GLU A 5 -2.35 -11.67 0.06
C GLU A 5 -2.09 -10.92 1.37
N GLU A 6 -2.50 -11.50 2.51
CA GLU A 6 -2.24 -10.95 3.83
C GLU A 6 -0.74 -10.77 4.12
N GLN A 7 0.11 -11.67 3.61
CA GLN A 7 1.55 -11.60 3.85
C GLN A 7 2.20 -10.41 3.13
N GLY A 8 1.86 -10.19 1.84
CA GLY A 8 2.33 -9.03 1.10
C GLY A 8 1.77 -7.72 1.66
N SER A 9 0.50 -7.74 2.05
CA SER A 9 -0.18 -6.58 2.66
C SER A 9 0.43 -6.20 4.01
N TYR A 10 0.89 -7.18 4.80
CA TYR A 10 1.62 -6.92 6.03
C TYR A 10 2.89 -6.10 5.78
N LEU A 11 3.68 -6.43 4.75
CA LEU A 11 4.92 -5.73 4.45
C LEU A 11 4.67 -4.25 4.08
N VAL A 12 3.66 -3.99 3.23
CA VAL A 12 3.33 -2.61 2.86
C VAL A 12 2.64 -1.87 4.00
N GLY A 13 1.90 -2.56 4.86
CA GLY A 13 1.34 -2.03 6.10
C GLY A 13 2.44 -1.63 7.09
N TYR A 14 3.48 -2.45 7.22
CA TYR A 14 4.63 -2.16 8.05
C TYR A 14 5.35 -0.87 7.59
N LEU A 15 5.54 -0.71 6.26
CA LEU A 15 6.07 0.52 5.67
C LEU A 15 5.15 1.73 5.95
N ALA A 16 3.84 1.57 5.81
CA ALA A 16 2.88 2.64 6.11
C ALA A 16 2.95 3.08 7.57
N GLY A 17 3.01 2.12 8.51
CA GLY A 17 3.11 2.40 9.93
C GLY A 17 4.40 3.14 10.33
N MET A 18 5.53 2.85 9.66
CA MET A 18 6.80 3.56 9.86
C MET A 18 6.81 4.97 9.27
N ASN A 19 6.05 5.20 8.19
CA ASN A 19 6.14 6.42 7.39
C ASN A 19 4.97 7.40 7.60
N SER A 20 3.88 6.98 8.21
CA SER A 20 2.76 7.89 8.49
C SER A 20 3.18 9.02 9.43
N SER A 21 2.97 10.25 8.99
CA SER A 21 3.25 11.46 9.76
C SER A 21 2.14 11.77 10.77
N THR A 22 0.92 11.31 10.51
CA THR A 22 -0.25 11.54 11.37
C THR A 22 -0.53 10.38 12.32
N GLY A 23 0.05 9.20 12.06
CA GLY A 23 -0.34 7.96 12.71
C GLY A 23 -1.73 7.47 12.30
N VAL A 24 -2.28 7.99 11.20
CA VAL A 24 -3.57 7.58 10.64
C VAL A 24 -3.36 7.15 9.20
N VAL A 25 -3.79 5.93 8.88
CA VAL A 25 -3.68 5.38 7.52
C VAL A 25 -5.03 4.84 7.05
N GLY A 26 -5.21 4.78 5.73
CA GLY A 26 -6.43 4.32 5.09
C GLY A 26 -6.25 3.01 4.32
N PHE A 27 -7.33 2.27 4.19
CA PHE A 27 -7.48 1.14 3.29
C PHE A 27 -8.73 1.33 2.43
N VAL A 28 -8.59 1.20 1.12
CA VAL A 28 -9.70 1.19 0.18
C VAL A 28 -9.75 -0.19 -0.45
N GLY A 29 -10.74 -1.00 -0.04
CA GLY A 29 -11.04 -2.28 -0.66
C GLY A 29 -11.96 -2.11 -1.87
N GLY A 30 -11.81 -2.94 -2.89
CA GLY A 30 -12.76 -3.00 -4.01
C GLY A 30 -14.10 -3.58 -3.59
N MET A 31 -14.33 -4.84 -3.90
CA MET A 31 -15.52 -5.57 -3.47
C MET A 31 -15.36 -6.08 -2.04
N ASP A 32 -16.40 -5.92 -1.22
CA ASP A 32 -16.46 -6.42 0.15
C ASP A 32 -16.66 -7.95 0.16
N ILE A 33 -15.55 -8.68 0.13
CA ILE A 33 -15.48 -10.15 0.08
C ILE A 33 -14.28 -10.68 0.89
N PRO A 34 -14.33 -11.97 1.31
CA PRO A 34 -13.26 -12.56 2.14
C PRO A 34 -11.85 -12.44 1.55
N LEU A 35 -11.71 -12.44 0.22
CA LEU A 35 -10.42 -12.23 -0.43
C LEU A 35 -9.84 -10.85 -0.09
N ILE A 36 -10.65 -9.79 -0.12
CA ILE A 36 -10.17 -8.43 0.12
C ILE A 36 -9.98 -8.16 1.61
N HIS A 37 -10.71 -8.87 2.48
CA HIS A 37 -10.44 -8.85 3.93
C HIS A 37 -9.05 -9.37 4.29
N LYS A 38 -8.46 -10.31 3.51
CA LYS A 38 -7.06 -10.71 3.73
C LYS A 38 -6.08 -9.55 3.53
N PHE A 39 -6.29 -8.72 2.49
CA PHE A 39 -5.45 -7.53 2.26
C PHE A 39 -5.58 -6.56 3.43
N GLU A 40 -6.79 -6.27 3.88
CA GLU A 40 -7.08 -5.37 5.00
C GLU A 40 -6.45 -5.89 6.30
N ALA A 41 -6.66 -7.16 6.64
CA ALA A 41 -6.16 -7.76 7.86
C ALA A 41 -4.63 -7.76 7.90
N GLY A 42 -3.98 -8.16 6.80
CA GLY A 42 -2.52 -8.12 6.68
C GLY A 42 -1.98 -6.70 6.79
N TYR A 43 -2.58 -5.75 6.06
CA TYR A 43 -2.19 -4.33 6.12
C TYR A 43 -2.30 -3.77 7.53
N THR A 44 -3.44 -3.98 8.18
CA THR A 44 -3.69 -3.52 9.55
C THR A 44 -2.68 -4.10 10.54
N ALA A 45 -2.40 -5.40 10.44
CA ALA A 45 -1.42 -6.07 11.30
C ALA A 45 -0.01 -5.50 11.09
N GLY A 46 0.41 -5.25 9.85
CA GLY A 46 1.69 -4.64 9.53
C GLY A 46 1.80 -3.22 10.08
N VAL A 47 0.78 -2.38 9.88
CA VAL A 47 0.73 -1.01 10.45
C VAL A 47 0.88 -1.04 11.96
N LYS A 48 0.14 -1.89 12.65
CA LYS A 48 0.17 -2.02 14.11
C LYS A 48 1.49 -2.57 14.64
N ALA A 49 2.14 -3.44 13.89
CA ALA A 49 3.46 -3.96 14.25
C ALA A 49 4.55 -2.87 14.19
N ALA A 50 4.48 -1.97 13.20
CA ALA A 50 5.41 -0.84 13.08
C ALA A 50 5.07 0.32 14.03
N ASN A 51 3.78 0.59 14.21
CA ASN A 51 3.28 1.66 15.07
C ASN A 51 2.00 1.20 15.80
N PRO A 52 2.11 0.69 17.03
CA PRO A 52 0.96 0.19 17.78
C PRO A 52 -0.12 1.25 18.05
N LYS A 53 0.24 2.54 18.04
CA LYS A 53 -0.69 3.67 18.26
C LYS A 53 -1.39 4.11 16.96
N ALA A 54 -0.91 3.70 15.78
CA ALA A 54 -1.51 4.10 14.50
C ALA A 54 -2.96 3.63 14.41
N ARG A 55 -3.81 4.43 13.75
CA ARG A 55 -5.20 4.11 13.43
C ARG A 55 -5.32 3.72 11.97
N VAL A 56 -6.02 2.63 11.71
CA VAL A 56 -6.34 2.17 10.36
C VAL A 56 -7.83 2.34 10.14
N PHE A 57 -8.21 3.00 9.05
CA PHE A 57 -9.60 3.13 8.64
C PHE A 57 -9.79 2.44 7.29
N ALA A 58 -10.68 1.44 7.26
CA ALA A 58 -11.00 0.69 6.05
C ALA A 58 -12.40 1.07 5.53
N GLN A 59 -12.51 1.18 4.22
CA GLN A 59 -13.78 1.32 3.51
C GLN A 59 -13.72 0.55 2.19
N TYR A 60 -14.88 0.09 1.72
CA TYR A 60 -15.03 -0.68 0.49
C TYR A 60 -15.81 0.11 -0.56
N VAL A 61 -15.44 -0.07 -1.82
CA VAL A 61 -16.13 0.59 -2.94
C VAL A 61 -17.54 0.05 -3.09
N GLY A 62 -17.75 -1.24 -2.86
CA GLY A 62 -19.10 -1.83 -2.91
C GLY A 62 -19.11 -3.33 -2.64
N THR A 63 -20.29 -3.94 -2.82
CA THR A 63 -20.55 -5.36 -2.55
C THR A 63 -20.79 -6.17 -3.83
N THR A 64 -20.74 -5.53 -5.00
CA THR A 64 -20.96 -6.15 -6.31
C THR A 64 -19.72 -6.02 -7.20
N PRO A 65 -19.59 -6.78 -8.29
CA PRO A 65 -18.46 -6.68 -9.22
C PRO A 65 -18.21 -5.28 -9.79
N ALA A 66 -19.21 -4.40 -9.83
CA ALA A 66 -19.03 -2.99 -10.22
C ALA A 66 -18.03 -2.24 -9.32
N ALA A 67 -17.79 -2.72 -8.10
CA ALA A 67 -16.80 -2.18 -7.20
C ALA A 67 -15.36 -2.24 -7.74
N TRP A 68 -15.08 -3.07 -8.73
CA TRP A 68 -13.76 -3.15 -9.36
C TRP A 68 -13.48 -2.06 -10.41
N ASN A 69 -14.53 -1.35 -10.85
CA ASN A 69 -14.42 -0.31 -11.88
C ASN A 69 -15.27 0.92 -11.54
N ASN A 70 -15.08 1.46 -10.34
CA ASN A 70 -15.74 2.69 -9.87
C ASN A 70 -14.72 3.65 -9.24
N PRO A 71 -13.83 4.27 -10.03
CA PRO A 71 -12.80 5.18 -9.54
C PRO A 71 -13.40 6.42 -8.85
N ALA A 72 -14.59 6.90 -9.27
CA ALA A 72 -15.26 8.02 -8.63
C ALA A 72 -15.57 7.71 -7.15
N LYS A 73 -16.15 6.54 -6.87
CA LYS A 73 -16.44 6.12 -5.49
C LYS A 73 -15.16 5.93 -4.66
N ALA A 74 -14.12 5.33 -5.24
CA ALA A 74 -12.84 5.16 -4.55
C ALA A 74 -12.18 6.50 -4.21
N ARG A 75 -12.33 7.51 -5.07
CA ARG A 75 -11.90 8.89 -4.82
C ARG A 75 -12.67 9.54 -3.66
N ASP A 76 -14.00 9.36 -3.59
CA ASP A 76 -14.81 9.86 -2.47
C ASP A 76 -14.38 9.22 -1.15
N ILE A 77 -14.09 7.91 -1.17
CA ILE A 77 -13.57 7.19 -0.01
C ILE A 77 -12.20 7.76 0.40
N ALA A 78 -11.28 7.99 -0.55
CA ALA A 78 -9.97 8.59 -0.26
C ALA A 78 -10.12 9.98 0.39
N SER A 79 -11.07 10.79 -0.09
CA SER A 79 -11.41 12.09 0.51
C SER A 79 -11.90 11.95 1.95
N SER A 80 -12.80 11.00 2.20
CA SER A 80 -13.30 10.68 3.54
C SER A 80 -12.18 10.22 4.49
N LEU A 81 -11.28 9.37 4.01
CA LEU A 81 -10.12 8.90 4.78
C LEU A 81 -9.16 10.05 5.11
N LYS A 82 -8.86 10.92 4.14
CA LYS A 82 -8.04 12.13 4.37
C LYS A 82 -8.69 13.06 5.38
N ALA A 83 -10.00 13.25 5.34
CA ALA A 83 -10.73 14.07 6.32
C ALA A 83 -10.62 13.49 7.76
N ARG A 84 -10.35 12.20 7.91
CA ARG A 84 -10.03 11.53 9.18
C ARG A 84 -8.56 11.59 9.55
N GLY A 85 -7.73 12.22 8.73
CA GLY A 85 -6.30 12.43 8.93
C GLY A 85 -5.39 11.38 8.28
N ALA A 86 -5.92 10.49 7.44
CA ALA A 86 -5.10 9.50 6.76
C ALA A 86 -4.15 10.18 5.74
N ASP A 87 -2.85 9.95 5.90
CA ASP A 87 -1.80 10.44 5.02
C ASP A 87 -1.25 9.38 4.07
N ILE A 88 -1.52 8.10 4.33
CA ILE A 88 -1.16 6.98 3.46
C ILE A 88 -2.41 6.13 3.23
N ILE A 89 -2.76 5.82 1.97
CA ILE A 89 -3.93 5.02 1.60
C ILE A 89 -3.51 3.82 0.76
N PHE A 90 -3.79 2.61 1.24
CA PHE A 90 -3.62 1.39 0.45
C PHE A 90 -4.86 1.13 -0.39
N ALA A 91 -4.69 1.03 -1.72
CA ALA A 91 -5.76 0.88 -2.70
C ALA A 91 -5.84 -0.55 -3.23
N ALA A 92 -6.41 -1.49 -2.46
CA ALA A 92 -6.67 -2.87 -2.88
C ALA A 92 -8.02 -2.99 -3.61
N ALA A 93 -8.18 -2.26 -4.73
CA ALA A 93 -9.48 -1.99 -5.34
C ALA A 93 -9.53 -2.18 -6.87
N GLY A 94 -8.57 -2.89 -7.46
CA GLY A 94 -8.52 -3.10 -8.91
C GLY A 94 -8.53 -1.77 -9.68
N GLY A 95 -9.31 -1.65 -10.76
CA GLY A 95 -9.43 -0.42 -11.56
C GLY A 95 -9.96 0.78 -10.77
N SER A 96 -10.73 0.56 -9.71
CA SER A 96 -11.20 1.62 -8.81
C SER A 96 -10.06 2.31 -8.07
N GLY A 97 -8.92 1.63 -7.88
CA GLY A 97 -7.72 2.19 -7.24
C GLY A 97 -7.19 3.45 -7.93
N GLY A 98 -7.43 3.61 -9.24
CA GLY A 98 -7.11 4.83 -9.98
C GLY A 98 -7.73 6.09 -9.37
N GLY A 99 -8.91 5.99 -8.77
CA GLY A 99 -9.56 7.10 -8.07
C GLY A 99 -8.79 7.56 -6.82
N VAL A 100 -8.15 6.63 -6.10
CA VAL A 100 -7.26 6.96 -4.97
C VAL A 100 -6.02 7.69 -5.48
N VAL A 101 -5.39 7.18 -6.55
CA VAL A 101 -4.21 7.81 -7.18
C VAL A 101 -4.54 9.24 -7.63
N ASP A 102 -5.67 9.43 -8.31
CA ASP A 102 -6.11 10.75 -8.77
C ASP A 102 -6.40 11.71 -7.61
N TYR A 103 -6.98 11.20 -6.52
CA TYR A 103 -7.20 12.00 -5.32
C TYR A 103 -5.87 12.46 -4.70
N VAL A 104 -4.91 11.55 -4.56
CA VAL A 104 -3.56 11.87 -4.03
C VAL A 104 -2.86 12.87 -4.95
N ARG A 105 -2.96 12.71 -6.29
CA ARG A 105 -2.40 13.63 -7.29
C ARG A 105 -2.91 15.06 -7.11
N GLN A 106 -4.20 15.23 -6.86
CA GLN A 106 -4.81 16.55 -6.71
C GLN A 106 -4.55 17.17 -5.34
N THR A 107 -4.47 16.34 -4.32
CA THR A 107 -4.32 16.78 -2.93
C THR A 107 -2.85 17.01 -2.54
N GLN A 108 -1.96 16.10 -2.93
CA GLN A 108 -0.52 16.03 -2.71
C GLN A 108 -0.08 16.03 -1.24
N CYS A 109 -0.77 16.71 -0.33
CA CYS A 109 -0.39 16.82 1.08
C CYS A 109 -1.59 16.99 2.02
N LEU A 110 -1.34 16.71 3.29
CA LEU A 110 -2.19 17.16 4.39
C LEU A 110 -1.65 18.49 4.92
N LYS A 111 -2.53 19.37 5.35
CA LYS A 111 -2.20 20.66 6.00
C LYS A 111 -2.57 20.58 7.48
N ALA A 112 -1.69 21.04 8.37
CA ALA A 112 -1.92 21.00 9.82
C ALA A 112 -3.25 21.65 10.20
N ALA A 113 -3.57 22.79 9.59
CA ALA A 113 -4.82 23.53 9.82
C ALA A 113 -6.10 22.79 9.39
N GLN A 114 -5.99 21.68 8.65
CA GLN A 114 -7.10 20.87 8.15
C GLN A 114 -7.18 19.49 8.82
N LEU A 115 -6.29 19.19 9.78
CA LEU A 115 -6.33 17.93 10.51
C LEU A 115 -7.52 17.90 11.47
N PRO A 116 -8.18 16.76 11.63
CA PRO A 116 -9.27 16.64 12.60
C PRO A 116 -8.73 16.73 14.03
N SER A 117 -9.60 17.09 14.97
CA SER A 117 -9.25 17.19 16.39
C SER A 117 -8.57 15.90 16.89
N GLY A 118 -7.49 16.09 17.64
CA GLY A 118 -6.69 14.98 18.19
C GLY A 118 -5.76 14.28 17.19
N VAL A 119 -5.63 14.78 15.96
CA VAL A 119 -4.64 14.35 14.98
C VAL A 119 -3.62 15.47 14.77
N ASN A 120 -2.34 15.14 14.90
CA ASN A 120 -1.24 16.06 14.69
C ASN A 120 -0.14 15.38 13.89
N PHE A 121 0.73 16.15 13.26
CA PHE A 121 1.95 15.61 12.68
C PHE A 121 2.93 15.23 13.80
N SER A 122 3.32 13.95 13.81
CA SER A 122 4.27 13.39 14.77
C SER A 122 5.68 13.23 14.21
N SER A 123 5.82 13.32 12.87
CA SER A 123 7.10 13.14 12.16
C SER A 123 7.15 13.93 10.87
N ASP A 124 8.34 14.06 10.30
CA ASP A 124 8.59 14.57 8.95
C ASP A 124 9.68 13.74 8.26
N ASN A 125 9.36 12.47 8.01
CA ASN A 125 10.30 11.51 7.42
C ASN A 125 10.75 11.90 6.02
N PHE A 126 9.99 12.76 5.34
CA PHE A 126 10.23 13.16 3.96
C PHE A 126 10.76 14.58 3.81
N LYS A 127 11.21 15.22 4.91
CA LYS A 127 11.74 16.59 4.91
C LYS A 127 12.91 16.76 3.92
N GLY A 128 13.82 15.80 3.88
CA GLY A 128 15.01 15.82 3.03
C GLY A 128 14.77 15.45 1.56
N VAL A 129 13.57 14.95 1.21
CA VAL A 129 13.26 14.59 -0.18
C VAL A 129 12.93 15.83 -0.99
N ALA A 130 13.56 16.00 -2.15
CA ALA A 130 13.30 17.14 -3.05
C ALA A 130 11.82 17.18 -3.45
N LYS A 131 11.24 18.38 -3.50
CA LYS A 131 9.83 18.59 -3.85
C LYS A 131 9.72 19.26 -5.21
N SER A 132 8.75 18.84 -6.03
CA SER A 132 8.41 19.48 -7.29
C SER A 132 7.93 20.92 -7.11
N ALA A 133 7.99 21.73 -8.17
CA ALA A 133 7.42 23.08 -8.16
C ALA A 133 5.91 23.06 -7.87
N GLY A 134 5.18 22.11 -8.48
CA GLY A 134 3.75 21.92 -8.23
C GLY A 134 3.43 21.61 -6.77
N TYR A 135 4.20 20.72 -6.15
CA TYR A 135 4.06 20.42 -4.72
C TYR A 135 4.26 21.67 -3.86
N LYS A 136 5.34 22.43 -4.11
CA LYS A 136 5.65 23.65 -3.33
C LYS A 136 4.55 24.72 -3.43
N THR A 137 3.89 24.81 -4.60
CA THR A 137 2.77 25.73 -4.80
C THR A 137 1.49 25.25 -4.10
N ALA A 138 1.16 23.97 -4.18
CA ALA A 138 -0.06 23.40 -3.60
C ALA A 138 0.03 23.24 -2.07
N CYS A 139 1.22 22.91 -1.56
CA CYS A 139 1.47 22.47 -0.18
C CYS A 139 2.20 23.57 0.62
N THR A 140 1.54 24.69 0.83
CA THR A 140 2.06 25.82 1.61
C THR A 140 1.71 25.71 3.10
N GLY A 141 2.54 26.29 3.98
CA GLY A 141 2.41 26.22 5.42
C GLY A 141 2.94 24.91 6.00
N GLU A 142 2.45 24.55 7.18
CA GLU A 142 2.83 23.27 7.80
C GLU A 142 2.08 22.11 7.13
N THR A 143 2.79 21.32 6.34
CA THR A 143 2.22 20.24 5.54
C THR A 143 3.04 18.95 5.64
N ARG A 144 2.39 17.81 5.38
CA ARG A 144 3.07 16.53 5.15
C ARG A 144 2.55 15.87 3.88
N PRO A 145 3.41 15.18 3.12
CA PRO A 145 3.00 14.51 1.89
C PRO A 145 1.90 13.48 2.14
N MET A 146 1.03 13.33 1.14
CA MET A 146 0.06 12.25 1.07
C MET A 146 0.53 11.19 0.08
N PHE A 147 0.32 9.91 0.41
CA PHE A 147 0.76 8.78 -0.40
C PHE A 147 -0.37 7.81 -0.69
N PHE A 148 -0.24 7.10 -1.81
CA PHE A 148 -0.96 5.86 -2.03
C PHE A 148 -0.01 4.66 -1.97
N ILE A 149 -0.57 3.47 -1.73
CA ILE A 149 0.09 2.18 -1.90
C ILE A 149 -0.67 1.45 -3.00
N GLY A 150 0.06 1.00 -4.04
CA GLY A 150 -0.47 0.25 -5.15
C GLY A 150 -0.71 -1.23 -4.82
N VAL A 151 -1.37 -1.95 -5.74
CA VAL A 151 -1.72 -3.37 -5.57
C VAL A 151 -1.47 -4.19 -6.82
N ASP A 152 -1.24 -5.48 -6.64
CA ASP A 152 -1.01 -6.55 -7.62
C ASP A 152 0.29 -6.36 -8.44
N SER A 153 0.48 -5.25 -9.12
CA SER A 153 1.69 -4.91 -9.85
C SER A 153 2.39 -3.69 -9.27
N ASN A 154 3.62 -3.43 -9.71
CA ASN A 154 4.32 -2.21 -9.33
C ASN A 154 3.65 -0.99 -9.98
N GLN A 155 3.03 -0.17 -9.17
CA GLN A 155 2.31 1.04 -9.53
C GLN A 155 3.00 2.32 -9.01
N ASN A 156 4.24 2.22 -8.47
CA ASN A 156 4.95 3.35 -7.87
C ASN A 156 5.09 4.53 -8.85
N TYR A 157 5.32 4.24 -10.13
CA TYR A 157 5.46 5.24 -11.19
C TYR A 157 4.24 6.15 -11.37
N LEU A 158 3.05 5.69 -10.96
CA LEU A 158 1.83 6.50 -11.02
C LEU A 158 1.86 7.69 -10.05
N GLY A 159 2.77 7.67 -9.08
CA GLY A 159 2.97 8.76 -8.13
C GLY A 159 3.96 9.83 -8.58
N ASP A 160 4.64 9.60 -9.69
CA ASP A 160 5.57 10.56 -10.31
C ASP A 160 4.77 11.59 -11.14
N PHE A 161 4.20 12.59 -10.44
CA PHE A 161 3.26 13.53 -11.04
C PHE A 161 3.93 14.61 -11.90
N ASP A 162 5.22 14.86 -11.70
CA ASP A 162 6.01 15.83 -12.46
C ASP A 162 7.00 15.18 -13.45
N LYS A 163 6.92 13.85 -13.58
CA LYS A 163 7.80 13.03 -14.44
C LYS A 163 9.29 13.19 -14.13
N ASN A 164 9.59 13.31 -12.84
CA ASN A 164 10.95 13.43 -12.33
C ASN A 164 11.16 12.53 -11.11
N PRO A 165 11.71 11.33 -11.27
CA PRO A 165 11.91 10.39 -10.16
C PRO A 165 12.92 10.90 -9.11
N GLY A 166 13.59 12.02 -9.36
CA GLY A 166 14.44 12.72 -8.38
C GLY A 166 13.67 13.58 -7.38
N THR A 167 12.37 13.79 -7.57
CA THR A 167 11.50 14.52 -6.63
C THR A 167 10.61 13.55 -5.84
N LEU A 168 9.85 14.09 -4.88
CA LEU A 168 8.92 13.32 -4.07
C LEU A 168 7.90 12.58 -4.94
N ASN A 169 7.99 11.27 -4.96
CA ASN A 169 6.97 10.41 -5.53
C ASN A 169 5.84 10.20 -4.53
N HIS A 170 4.59 10.14 -4.99
CA HIS A 170 3.42 9.92 -4.14
C HIS A 170 2.96 8.44 -4.07
N GLY A 171 3.60 7.55 -4.82
CA GLY A 171 3.50 6.09 -4.66
C GLY A 171 4.52 5.62 -3.63
N LEU A 172 4.09 5.39 -2.38
CA LEU A 172 5.02 4.96 -1.32
C LEU A 172 5.64 3.61 -1.62
N THR A 173 4.83 2.67 -2.03
CA THR A 173 5.21 1.31 -2.46
C THR A 173 4.02 0.65 -3.16
N SER A 174 4.18 -0.59 -3.61
CA SER A 174 3.09 -1.42 -4.14
C SER A 174 3.17 -2.82 -3.53
N MET A 175 2.02 -3.35 -3.10
CA MET A 175 1.88 -4.77 -2.75
C MET A 175 1.87 -5.58 -4.03
N LEU A 176 2.86 -6.45 -4.18
CA LEU A 176 3.03 -7.26 -5.38
C LEU A 176 2.35 -8.62 -5.23
N LYS A 177 1.56 -9.00 -6.24
CA LYS A 177 0.98 -10.32 -6.41
C LYS A 177 1.55 -10.92 -7.69
N ARG A 178 2.55 -11.79 -7.53
CA ARG A 178 3.41 -12.32 -8.58
C ARG A 178 2.71 -13.48 -9.32
N VAL A 179 1.64 -13.13 -10.03
CA VAL A 179 0.89 -14.08 -10.88
C VAL A 179 1.81 -14.66 -11.96
N ASP A 180 2.75 -13.87 -12.47
CA ASP A 180 3.80 -14.27 -13.41
C ASP A 180 4.63 -15.45 -12.86
N ASN A 181 5.13 -15.36 -11.62
CA ASN A 181 5.88 -16.43 -10.97
C ASN A 181 5.04 -17.70 -10.80
N ALA A 182 3.77 -17.55 -10.42
CA ALA A 182 2.87 -18.67 -10.20
C ALA A 182 2.56 -19.40 -11.51
N VAL A 183 2.29 -18.67 -12.60
CA VAL A 183 2.04 -19.23 -13.92
C VAL A 183 3.31 -19.89 -14.48
N TYR A 184 4.47 -19.22 -14.34
CA TYR A 184 5.75 -19.78 -14.75
C TYR A 184 6.05 -21.12 -14.03
N ALA A 185 5.85 -21.17 -12.71
CA ALA A 185 6.04 -22.39 -11.93
C ALA A 185 5.14 -23.53 -12.42
N LEU A 186 3.88 -23.23 -12.76
CA LEU A 186 2.93 -24.19 -13.29
C LEU A 186 3.39 -24.74 -14.65
N ILE A 187 3.78 -23.86 -15.58
CA ILE A 187 4.25 -24.26 -16.92
C ILE A 187 5.51 -25.11 -16.81
N ARG A 188 6.45 -24.74 -15.94
CA ARG A 188 7.66 -25.51 -15.67
C ARG A 188 7.34 -26.94 -15.19
N ASP A 189 6.38 -27.08 -14.29
CA ASP A 189 5.99 -28.38 -13.75
C ASP A 189 5.26 -29.23 -14.79
N VAL A 190 4.45 -28.64 -15.67
CA VAL A 190 3.85 -29.33 -16.82
C VAL A 190 4.94 -29.85 -17.77
N LYS A 191 5.92 -29.00 -18.14
CA LYS A 191 7.04 -29.42 -19.01
C LYS A 191 7.89 -30.53 -18.39
N ALA A 192 8.02 -30.55 -17.08
CA ALA A 192 8.79 -31.57 -16.36
C ALA A 192 7.99 -32.87 -16.07
N GLY A 193 6.73 -32.97 -16.50
CA GLY A 193 5.86 -34.10 -16.19
C GLY A 193 5.50 -34.22 -14.69
N LYS A 194 5.67 -33.11 -13.92
CA LYS A 194 5.46 -33.06 -12.47
C LYS A 194 4.15 -32.36 -12.09
N PHE A 195 3.35 -31.96 -13.07
CA PHE A 195 2.09 -31.29 -12.81
C PHE A 195 1.16 -32.15 -11.96
N LYS A 196 0.60 -31.55 -10.91
CA LYS A 196 -0.46 -32.15 -10.10
C LYS A 196 -1.62 -31.17 -9.99
N GLY A 197 -2.84 -31.65 -10.24
CA GLY A 197 -4.05 -30.88 -10.03
C GLY A 197 -4.27 -30.56 -8.55
N GLY A 198 -5.17 -29.59 -8.28
CA GLY A 198 -5.51 -29.14 -6.93
C GLY A 198 -5.12 -27.70 -6.65
N GLU A 199 -5.39 -27.24 -5.42
CA GLU A 199 -5.02 -25.90 -4.99
C GLU A 199 -3.51 -25.79 -4.77
N ARG A 200 -2.92 -24.74 -5.36
CA ARG A 200 -1.53 -24.33 -5.06
C ARG A 200 -1.53 -22.91 -4.49
N ARG A 201 -0.85 -22.79 -3.36
CA ARG A 201 -0.79 -21.56 -2.60
C ARG A 201 0.57 -20.88 -2.76
N PHE A 202 0.57 -19.58 -3.00
CA PHE A 202 1.76 -18.77 -3.24
C PHE A 202 1.82 -17.62 -2.22
N GLY A 203 2.71 -17.75 -1.26
CA GLY A 203 3.02 -16.72 -0.27
C GLY A 203 4.39 -16.09 -0.50
N LEU A 204 4.94 -15.48 0.55
CA LEU A 204 6.30 -14.92 0.53
C LEU A 204 7.35 -15.99 0.27
N LYS A 205 7.18 -17.20 0.83
CA LYS A 205 8.10 -18.33 0.69
C LYS A 205 8.22 -18.79 -0.77
N GLU A 206 7.11 -18.79 -1.50
CA GLU A 206 7.05 -19.19 -2.92
C GLU A 206 7.33 -18.01 -3.87
N GLY A 207 7.62 -16.80 -3.34
CA GLY A 207 7.79 -15.62 -4.15
C GLY A 207 6.50 -15.18 -4.86
N GLY A 208 5.34 -15.53 -4.29
CA GLY A 208 4.02 -15.22 -4.86
C GLY A 208 3.49 -13.84 -4.49
N VAL A 209 3.97 -13.28 -3.39
CA VAL A 209 3.63 -11.93 -2.94
C VAL A 209 4.87 -11.19 -2.47
N GLY A 210 4.81 -9.87 -2.39
CA GLY A 210 5.93 -9.04 -1.97
C GLY A 210 5.59 -7.56 -1.92
N TYR A 211 6.61 -6.71 -1.97
CA TYR A 211 6.48 -5.26 -2.05
C TYR A 211 7.50 -4.68 -3.04
N ALA A 212 7.25 -3.47 -3.55
CA ALA A 212 8.09 -2.84 -4.56
C ALA A 212 9.01 -1.78 -3.95
N VAL A 213 10.31 -1.86 -4.32
CA VAL A 213 11.29 -0.78 -4.13
C VAL A 213 12.01 -0.59 -5.46
N ASP A 214 11.96 0.62 -6.00
CA ASP A 214 12.51 0.98 -7.30
C ASP A 214 13.03 2.43 -7.36
N GLU A 215 13.33 2.94 -8.53
CA GLU A 215 13.79 4.32 -8.73
C GLU A 215 12.79 5.38 -8.26
N TYR A 216 11.50 5.09 -8.26
CA TYR A 216 10.44 6.04 -7.88
C TYR A 216 10.30 6.21 -6.37
N ASN A 217 10.60 5.19 -5.58
CA ASN A 217 10.37 5.23 -4.13
C ASN A 217 11.59 4.98 -3.25
N ARG A 218 12.77 4.72 -3.85
CA ARG A 218 14.01 4.51 -3.06
C ARG A 218 14.41 5.69 -2.19
N SER A 219 14.01 6.91 -2.56
CA SER A 219 14.23 8.12 -1.75
C SER A 219 13.26 8.26 -0.58
N LEU A 220 12.16 7.50 -0.59
CA LEU A 220 11.11 7.50 0.43
C LEU A 220 11.34 6.43 1.51
N ILE A 221 12.05 5.36 1.18
CA ILE A 221 12.23 4.19 2.04
C ILE A 221 13.72 4.07 2.36
N SER A 222 14.09 4.31 3.62
CA SER A 222 15.48 4.22 4.05
C SER A 222 15.98 2.77 4.07
N SER A 223 17.31 2.59 3.97
CA SER A 223 17.93 1.26 4.09
C SER A 223 17.57 0.58 5.42
N GLU A 224 17.45 1.34 6.51
CA GLU A 224 17.01 0.81 7.80
C GLU A 224 15.57 0.28 7.74
N GLN A 225 14.67 1.00 7.06
CA GLN A 225 13.29 0.54 6.87
C GLN A 225 13.24 -0.73 6.02
N VAL A 226 14.03 -0.80 4.95
CA VAL A 226 14.16 -2.03 4.13
C VAL A 226 14.60 -3.20 4.99
N LEU A 227 15.65 -3.03 5.81
CA LEU A 227 16.13 -4.11 6.69
C LEU A 227 15.04 -4.58 7.67
N LYS A 228 14.26 -3.68 8.23
CA LYS A 228 13.13 -4.02 9.14
C LYS A 228 12.04 -4.82 8.41
N VAL A 229 11.69 -4.42 7.19
CA VAL A 229 10.68 -5.13 6.40
C VAL A 229 11.18 -6.50 5.98
N GLU A 230 12.45 -6.63 5.56
CA GLU A 230 13.04 -7.94 5.20
C GLU A 230 13.15 -8.86 6.44
N ALA A 231 13.46 -8.32 7.62
CA ALA A 231 13.42 -9.10 8.86
C ALA A 231 12.00 -9.62 9.17
N ALA A 232 10.99 -8.77 9.03
CA ALA A 232 9.59 -9.17 9.20
C ALA A 232 9.18 -10.24 8.17
N LYS A 233 9.61 -10.10 6.92
CA LYS A 233 9.39 -11.09 5.86
C LYS A 233 9.98 -12.46 6.22
N VAL A 234 11.22 -12.50 6.73
CA VAL A 234 11.85 -13.74 7.21
C VAL A 234 11.05 -14.36 8.36
N GLN A 235 10.56 -13.56 9.30
CA GLN A 235 9.74 -14.02 10.42
C GLN A 235 8.38 -14.58 9.96
N ILE A 236 7.75 -13.99 8.94
CA ILE A 236 6.53 -14.53 8.33
C ILE A 236 6.82 -15.85 7.62
N MET A 237 7.90 -15.93 6.85
CA MET A 237 8.29 -17.16 6.13
C MET A 237 8.64 -18.31 7.06
N SER A 238 9.21 -18.03 8.23
CA SER A 238 9.50 -19.03 9.28
C SER A 238 8.29 -19.39 10.14
N GLY A 239 7.19 -18.63 10.05
CA GLY A 239 5.99 -18.81 10.87
C GLY A 239 6.08 -18.20 12.27
N ALA A 240 7.15 -17.45 12.58
CA ALA A 240 7.27 -16.68 13.83
C ALA A 240 6.23 -15.55 13.90
N ILE A 241 5.95 -14.91 12.76
CA ILE A 241 4.80 -14.01 12.60
C ILE A 241 3.72 -14.74 11.82
N LYS A 242 2.54 -14.89 12.45
CA LYS A 242 1.33 -15.40 11.80
C LYS A 242 0.46 -14.21 11.42
N VAL A 243 0.42 -13.89 10.14
CA VAL A 243 -0.39 -12.77 9.64
C VAL A 243 -1.87 -13.16 9.65
N PRO A 244 -2.77 -12.34 10.23
CA PRO A 244 -4.20 -12.64 10.23
C PRO A 244 -4.79 -12.53 8.82
N THR A 245 -5.89 -13.26 8.59
CA THR A 245 -6.64 -13.28 7.33
C THR A 245 -8.05 -12.65 7.47
N LYS A 246 -8.38 -12.23 8.70
CA LYS A 246 -9.66 -11.58 9.08
C LYS A 246 -9.40 -10.53 10.14
#